data_892b5649104df46cc62bbeabe481d96a
#
_entry.id   892b5649104df46cc62bbeabe481d96a
#
_cell.length_a   1.000
_cell.length_b   1.000
_cell.length_c   1.000
_cell.angle_alpha   90.00
_cell.angle_beta   90.00
_cell.angle_gamma   90.00
#
_symmetry.space_group_name_H-M   'P 1'
#
loop_
_entity.id
_entity.type
_entity.pdbx_description
1 polymer ?
#
loop_
_entity_poly.entity_id
_entity_poly.type
_entity_poly.pdbx_seq_one_letter_code
_entity_poly.pdbx_strand_id
1 'polypeptide(L)'
;IEERDWSSDVCSSDLANMINEAAINAVKNGRKFVNQSDLFDAFELVAVGGKEKKDRVMSDKERKIVSYHEVGHAMVTALQKNTEPVQKITIVPRTMGALGYTLQTPEEEKYLQTKDELLAKITTYMAGRAAEVLVFQSATSGAANDIEQATAIARAMVTQYGMSDKFGMMCLATVENQYLDNRAGLICGEDTAAQIDKEVLAIINHAYDEAMRLLTENREVLDHIAEYLYEHETITGKEFMKIFRELKGIPEPEDEAEKKTFFEQAEEARQELEEGKTAAESQNMDDVLLRNTQDHEEQ
;
A
#
# COMPACT_ATOMS: atom_id res chain seq x y z
N ILE A 1 12.70 -8.72 -4.90
CA ILE A 1 12.61 -7.25 -4.84
C ILE A 1 12.22 -6.95 -3.43
N GLU A 2 13.13 -6.34 -2.69
CA GLU A 2 12.85 -5.90 -1.32
C GLU A 2 11.75 -4.84 -1.38
N GLU A 3 10.57 -5.16 -0.84
CA GLU A 3 9.66 -4.11 -0.39
C GLU A 3 10.38 -3.40 0.76
N ARG A 4 10.85 -2.23 0.49
CA ARG A 4 11.45 -1.37 1.51
C ARG A 4 10.34 -0.83 2.38
N ASP A 5 10.48 -1.00 3.67
CA ASP A 5 9.66 -0.34 4.67
C ASP A 5 9.84 1.17 4.51
N TRP A 6 8.88 1.83 3.88
CA TRP A 6 8.91 3.26 3.57
C TRP A 6 8.86 4.14 4.82
N SER A 7 8.56 3.57 5.97
CA SER A 7 8.50 4.32 7.22
C SER A 7 9.88 4.70 7.78
N SER A 8 10.97 4.05 7.29
CA SER A 8 12.29 4.26 7.87
C SER A 8 13.43 4.54 6.88
N ASP A 9 13.27 4.29 5.56
CA ASP A 9 14.41 4.25 4.64
C ASP A 9 14.21 4.93 3.29
N VAL A 10 13.47 6.03 3.19
CA VAL A 10 13.55 6.87 1.99
C VAL A 10 14.93 7.51 1.96
N CYS A 11 15.86 6.86 1.27
CA CYS A 11 17.20 7.39 1.13
C CYS A 11 17.23 8.51 0.08
N SER A 12 18.28 9.31 0.11
CA SER A 12 18.46 10.41 -0.85
C SER A 12 18.46 9.95 -2.31
N SER A 13 18.83 8.68 -2.58
CA SER A 13 18.75 8.08 -3.92
C SER A 13 17.31 7.81 -4.36
N ASP A 14 16.41 7.45 -3.46
CA ASP A 14 15.01 7.22 -3.78
C ASP A 14 14.30 8.53 -4.09
N LEU A 15 14.58 9.60 -3.32
CA LEU A 15 14.10 10.95 -3.63
C LEU A 15 14.61 11.45 -4.97
N ALA A 16 15.90 11.24 -5.28
CA ALA A 16 16.46 11.61 -6.57
C ALA A 16 15.80 10.81 -7.71
N ASN A 17 15.53 9.53 -7.51
CA ASN A 17 14.83 8.68 -8.47
C ASN A 17 13.40 9.15 -8.70
N MET A 18 12.66 9.49 -7.63
CA MET A 18 11.30 10.06 -7.75
C MET A 18 11.28 11.36 -8.56
N ILE A 19 12.21 12.27 -8.32
CA ILE A 19 12.31 13.53 -9.08
C ILE A 19 12.63 13.25 -10.54
N ASN A 20 13.54 12.32 -10.83
CA ASN A 20 13.87 11.94 -12.20
C ASN A 20 12.67 11.31 -12.93
N GLU A 21 11.95 10.40 -12.30
CA GLU A 21 10.75 9.79 -12.89
C GLU A 21 9.64 10.82 -13.12
N ALA A 22 9.44 11.76 -12.18
CA ALA A 22 8.51 12.86 -12.34
C ALA A 22 8.87 13.77 -13.53
N ALA A 23 10.16 14.07 -13.70
CA ALA A 23 10.64 14.84 -14.85
C ALA A 23 10.42 14.09 -16.17
N ILE A 24 10.66 12.77 -16.20
CA ILE A 24 10.39 11.92 -17.36
C ILE A 24 8.90 11.93 -17.70
N ASN A 25 8.01 11.85 -16.70
CA ASN A 25 6.56 11.90 -16.89
C ASN A 25 6.13 13.26 -17.46
N ALA A 26 6.64 14.38 -16.94
CA ALA A 26 6.36 15.70 -17.47
C ALA A 26 6.73 15.82 -18.96
N VAL A 27 7.94 15.36 -19.33
CA VAL A 27 8.41 15.38 -20.73
C VAL A 27 7.58 14.48 -21.66
N LYS A 28 7.22 13.26 -21.21
CA LYS A 28 6.33 12.36 -21.98
C LYS A 28 4.96 12.97 -22.26
N ASN A 29 4.47 13.79 -21.32
CA ASN A 29 3.21 14.52 -21.46
C ASN A 29 3.36 15.88 -22.17
N GLY A 30 4.51 16.15 -22.80
CA GLY A 30 4.78 17.38 -23.57
C GLY A 30 4.96 18.64 -22.72
N ARG A 31 5.17 18.51 -21.43
CA ARG A 31 5.34 19.62 -20.49
C ARG A 31 6.83 19.90 -20.21
N LYS A 32 7.16 21.15 -19.92
CA LYS A 32 8.51 21.63 -19.61
C LYS A 32 8.78 21.75 -18.11
N PHE A 33 7.79 21.50 -17.27
CA PHE A 33 7.88 21.58 -15.82
C PHE A 33 7.15 20.40 -15.20
N VAL A 34 7.62 19.96 -14.06
CA VAL A 34 7.02 18.91 -13.24
C VAL A 34 5.84 19.51 -12.47
N ASN A 35 4.74 18.83 -12.43
CA ASN A 35 3.60 19.17 -11.59
C ASN A 35 3.39 18.13 -10.49
N GLN A 36 2.40 18.35 -9.64
CA GLN A 36 2.12 17.49 -8.50
C GLN A 36 1.71 16.07 -8.94
N SER A 37 0.93 15.92 -10.02
CA SER A 37 0.55 14.58 -10.51
C SER A 37 1.74 13.77 -10.99
N ASP A 38 2.79 14.40 -11.58
CA ASP A 38 4.01 13.68 -11.96
C ASP A 38 4.78 13.14 -10.76
N LEU A 39 4.79 13.93 -9.67
CA LEU A 39 5.41 13.51 -8.41
C LEU A 39 4.66 12.34 -7.79
N PHE A 40 3.33 12.33 -7.85
CA PHE A 40 2.53 11.22 -7.37
C PHE A 40 2.74 9.95 -8.18
N ASP A 41 2.72 10.06 -9.51
CA ASP A 41 3.02 8.92 -10.39
C ASP A 41 4.42 8.35 -10.14
N ALA A 42 5.38 9.25 -9.89
CA ALA A 42 6.75 8.86 -9.55
C ALA A 42 6.83 8.20 -8.17
N PHE A 43 6.10 8.73 -7.18
CA PHE A 43 6.00 8.12 -5.86
C PHE A 43 5.42 6.71 -5.96
N GLU A 44 4.29 6.52 -6.61
CA GLU A 44 3.71 5.18 -6.81
C GLU A 44 4.67 4.22 -7.53
N LEU A 45 5.40 4.73 -8.54
CA LEU A 45 6.38 3.92 -9.28
C LEU A 45 7.54 3.46 -8.41
N VAL A 46 8.04 4.32 -7.54
CA VAL A 46 9.21 4.05 -6.70
C VAL A 46 8.80 3.30 -5.43
N ALA A 47 7.68 3.69 -4.79
CA ALA A 47 7.18 3.12 -3.55
C ALA A 47 6.59 1.71 -3.73
N VAL A 48 5.68 1.56 -4.69
CA VAL A 48 4.94 0.30 -4.89
C VAL A 48 5.63 -0.61 -5.89
N GLY A 49 6.52 -0.05 -6.73
CA GLY A 49 7.25 -0.80 -7.73
C GLY A 49 6.47 -1.05 -9.02
N GLY A 50 6.91 -0.41 -10.10
CA GLY A 50 6.38 -0.63 -11.45
C GLY A 50 5.14 0.19 -11.81
N LYS A 51 4.86 0.23 -13.12
CA LYS A 51 3.71 0.94 -13.70
C LYS A 51 2.48 0.05 -13.74
N GLU A 52 1.31 0.66 -13.76
CA GLU A 52 0.06 -0.05 -13.99
C GLU A 52 0.13 -0.86 -15.30
N LYS A 53 -0.28 -2.11 -15.23
CA LYS A 53 -0.23 -3.03 -16.36
C LYS A 53 -1.61 -3.13 -16.98
N LYS A 54 -1.89 -2.26 -17.94
CA LYS A 54 -3.18 -2.19 -18.65
C LYS A 54 -3.52 -3.42 -19.50
N ASP A 55 -2.50 -4.22 -19.86
CA ASP A 55 -2.65 -5.35 -20.80
C ASP A 55 -2.83 -6.71 -20.10
N ARG A 56 -2.80 -6.79 -18.78
CA ARG A 56 -2.97 -8.04 -18.06
C ARG A 56 -4.41 -8.20 -17.59
N VAL A 57 -5.14 -9.05 -18.28
CA VAL A 57 -6.48 -9.46 -17.85
C VAL A 57 -6.33 -10.56 -16.80
N MET A 58 -6.59 -10.22 -15.53
CA MET A 58 -6.80 -11.22 -14.49
C MET A 58 -8.14 -11.92 -14.72
N SER A 59 -8.24 -13.20 -14.41
CA SER A 59 -9.54 -13.87 -14.38
C SER A 59 -10.44 -13.26 -13.29
N ASP A 60 -11.75 -13.29 -13.48
CA ASP A 60 -12.73 -12.79 -12.49
C ASP A 60 -12.53 -13.44 -11.13
N LYS A 61 -12.15 -14.73 -11.12
CA LYS A 61 -11.84 -15.45 -9.88
C LYS A 61 -10.61 -14.86 -9.16
N GLU A 62 -9.54 -14.58 -9.90
CA GLU A 62 -8.33 -13.96 -9.32
C GLU A 62 -8.61 -12.53 -8.84
N ARG A 63 -9.32 -11.73 -9.66
CA ARG A 63 -9.74 -10.37 -9.24
C ARG A 63 -10.51 -10.39 -7.93
N LYS A 64 -11.44 -11.34 -7.80
CA LYS A 64 -12.23 -11.48 -6.57
C LYS A 64 -11.36 -11.88 -5.37
N ILE A 65 -10.41 -12.81 -5.54
CA ILE A 65 -9.48 -13.21 -4.48
C ILE A 65 -8.61 -12.02 -4.06
N VAL A 66 -8.03 -11.29 -5.02
CA VAL A 66 -7.18 -10.12 -4.73
C VAL A 66 -7.99 -9.02 -4.04
N SER A 67 -9.25 -8.76 -4.43
CA SER A 67 -10.11 -7.78 -3.75
C SER A 67 -10.28 -8.09 -2.26
N TYR A 68 -10.57 -9.34 -1.93
CA TYR A 68 -10.70 -9.75 -0.53
C TYR A 68 -9.37 -9.72 0.23
N HIS A 69 -8.27 -10.03 -0.44
CA HIS A 69 -6.93 -9.97 0.13
C HIS A 69 -6.58 -8.53 0.54
N GLU A 70 -6.69 -7.58 -0.40
CA GLU A 70 -6.36 -6.17 -0.16
C GLU A 70 -7.31 -5.51 0.86
N VAL A 71 -8.61 -5.80 0.76
CA VAL A 71 -9.57 -5.31 1.76
C VAL A 71 -9.33 -5.95 3.12
N GLY A 72 -8.85 -7.19 3.17
CA GLY A 72 -8.42 -7.84 4.41
C GLY A 72 -7.35 -7.01 5.14
N HIS A 73 -6.30 -6.58 4.43
CA HIS A 73 -5.27 -5.70 4.98
C HIS A 73 -5.85 -4.37 5.48
N ALA A 74 -6.64 -3.70 4.65
CA ALA A 74 -7.24 -2.40 4.99
C ALA A 74 -8.17 -2.49 6.20
N MET A 75 -9.00 -3.53 6.28
CA MET A 75 -9.93 -3.72 7.39
C MET A 75 -9.23 -4.00 8.71
N VAL A 76 -8.25 -4.91 8.72
CA VAL A 76 -7.50 -5.20 9.94
C VAL A 76 -6.74 -3.96 10.40
N THR A 77 -6.19 -3.17 9.47
CA THR A 77 -5.62 -1.86 9.77
C THR A 77 -6.63 -0.93 10.45
N ALA A 78 -7.83 -0.78 9.90
CA ALA A 78 -8.85 0.12 10.45
C ALA A 78 -9.46 -0.38 11.78
N LEU A 79 -9.43 -1.68 12.04
CA LEU A 79 -9.96 -2.28 13.27
C LEU A 79 -8.97 -2.28 14.43
N GLN A 80 -7.69 -2.12 14.15
CA GLN A 80 -6.64 -2.05 15.16
C GLN A 80 -6.39 -0.59 15.61
N LYS A 81 -5.70 -0.49 16.76
CA LYS A 81 -5.20 0.78 17.25
C LYS A 81 -3.77 0.99 16.87
N ASN A 82 -2.93 1.59 16.78
CA ASN A 82 -1.47 1.58 16.55
C ASN A 82 -1.09 1.14 15.13
N THR A 83 -1.95 1.44 14.15
CA THR A 83 -1.72 1.20 12.73
C THR A 83 -1.67 2.53 11.98
N GLU A 84 -1.07 2.51 10.81
CA GLU A 84 -1.00 3.66 9.91
C GLU A 84 -2.29 3.75 9.08
N PRO A 85 -2.81 4.96 8.74
CA PRO A 85 -4.03 5.08 7.98
C PRO A 85 -3.89 4.55 6.56
N VAL A 86 -4.95 3.91 6.09
CA VAL A 86 -5.05 3.47 4.69
C VAL A 86 -5.24 4.68 3.80
N GLN A 87 -4.40 4.81 2.78
CA GLN A 87 -4.45 5.91 1.80
C GLN A 87 -5.09 5.49 0.48
N LYS A 88 -4.82 4.26 0.04
CA LYS A 88 -5.31 3.74 -1.24
C LYS A 88 -5.36 2.22 -1.20
N ILE A 89 -6.39 1.64 -1.81
CA ILE A 89 -6.51 0.20 -2.04
C ILE A 89 -6.77 0.00 -3.52
N THR A 90 -6.04 -0.90 -4.18
CA THR A 90 -6.22 -1.17 -5.60
C THR A 90 -5.94 -2.62 -5.95
N ILE A 91 -6.67 -3.13 -6.93
CA ILE A 91 -6.47 -4.44 -7.54
C ILE A 91 -5.93 -4.34 -8.97
N VAL A 92 -5.44 -3.17 -9.35
CA VAL A 92 -4.82 -2.96 -10.66
C VAL A 92 -3.40 -3.54 -10.65
N PRO A 93 -3.10 -4.54 -11.51
CA PRO A 93 -1.79 -5.19 -11.51
C PRO A 93 -0.65 -4.24 -11.91
N ARG A 94 0.53 -4.45 -11.31
CA ARG A 94 1.74 -3.69 -11.59
C ARG A 94 2.77 -4.49 -12.39
N THR A 95 3.69 -3.79 -13.07
CA THR A 95 4.70 -4.42 -13.94
C THR A 95 5.71 -5.25 -13.18
N MET A 96 5.93 -4.99 -11.89
CA MET A 96 6.86 -5.73 -11.03
C MET A 96 6.23 -6.92 -10.31
N GLY A 97 5.00 -7.29 -10.65
CA GLY A 97 4.39 -8.56 -10.23
C GLY A 97 3.33 -8.45 -9.15
N ALA A 98 3.15 -7.30 -8.50
CA ALA A 98 2.03 -7.07 -7.60
C ALA A 98 0.70 -7.15 -8.36
N LEU A 99 -0.28 -7.89 -7.82
CA LEU A 99 -1.61 -8.03 -8.39
C LEU A 99 -2.59 -6.98 -7.85
N GLY A 100 -2.30 -6.44 -6.69
CA GLY A 100 -2.94 -5.36 -5.99
C GLY A 100 -2.01 -4.81 -4.93
N TYR A 101 -2.42 -3.79 -4.21
CA TYR A 101 -1.75 -3.31 -3.01
C TYR A 101 -2.67 -2.43 -2.16
N THR A 102 -2.41 -2.44 -0.88
CA THR A 102 -2.99 -1.52 0.10
C THR A 102 -1.90 -0.60 0.61
N LEU A 103 -2.00 0.70 0.26
CA LEU A 103 -1.02 1.70 0.67
C LEU A 103 -1.40 2.28 2.02
N GLN A 104 -0.45 2.23 2.94
CA GLN A 104 -0.52 2.84 4.26
C GLN A 104 0.65 3.82 4.38
N THR A 105 0.40 5.00 4.91
CA THR A 105 1.46 5.99 5.15
C THR A 105 1.30 6.58 6.54
N PRO A 106 2.39 6.72 7.29
CA PRO A 106 2.35 7.36 8.60
C PRO A 106 1.91 8.83 8.46
N GLU A 107 1.10 9.31 9.39
CA GLU A 107 0.72 10.73 9.46
C GLU A 107 1.86 11.62 9.97
N GLU A 108 2.76 11.04 10.76
CA GLU A 108 3.92 11.73 11.34
C GLU A 108 5.20 10.91 11.14
N GLU A 109 6.35 11.58 11.04
CA GLU A 109 7.64 10.90 11.02
C GLU A 109 7.88 10.16 12.34
N LYS A 110 7.97 8.84 12.29
CA LYS A 110 8.20 7.98 13.44
C LYS A 110 9.55 7.28 13.33
N TYR A 111 10.42 7.53 14.30
CA TYR A 111 11.74 6.89 14.38
C TYR A 111 11.79 5.70 15.32
N LEU A 112 10.79 5.52 16.18
CA LEU A 112 10.71 4.44 17.15
C LEU A 112 9.39 3.70 17.03
N GLN A 113 9.44 2.38 16.97
CA GLN A 113 8.28 1.52 16.94
C GLN A 113 8.17 0.74 18.25
N THR A 114 7.00 0.69 18.83
CA THR A 114 6.72 -0.07 20.03
C THR A 114 6.42 -1.53 19.71
N LYS A 115 6.49 -2.42 20.73
CA LYS A 115 6.11 -3.84 20.61
C LYS A 115 4.69 -3.98 20.06
N ASP A 116 3.75 -3.16 20.53
CA ASP A 116 2.34 -3.24 20.14
C ASP A 116 2.14 -2.79 18.67
N GLU A 117 2.86 -1.78 18.20
CA GLU A 117 2.84 -1.35 16.80
C GLU A 117 3.40 -2.41 15.85
N LEU A 118 4.50 -3.06 16.24
CA LEU A 118 5.07 -4.16 15.45
C LEU A 118 4.13 -5.36 15.41
N LEU A 119 3.48 -5.72 16.51
CA LEU A 119 2.47 -6.78 16.54
C LEU A 119 1.26 -6.44 15.67
N ALA A 120 0.78 -5.19 15.72
CA ALA A 120 -0.31 -4.72 14.86
C ALA A 120 0.09 -4.79 13.38
N LYS A 121 1.33 -4.43 13.03
CA LYS A 121 1.87 -4.54 11.68
C LYS A 121 1.92 -5.99 11.19
N ILE A 122 2.42 -6.91 12.02
CA ILE A 122 2.42 -8.35 11.70
C ILE A 122 0.99 -8.86 11.48
N THR A 123 0.05 -8.44 12.33
CA THR A 123 -1.38 -8.81 12.20
C THR A 123 -1.97 -8.31 10.89
N THR A 124 -1.63 -7.09 10.49
CA THR A 124 -2.02 -6.53 9.19
C THR A 124 -1.45 -7.35 8.03
N TYR A 125 -0.17 -7.74 8.04
CA TYR A 125 0.40 -8.61 7.00
C TYR A 125 -0.31 -9.97 6.92
N MET A 126 -0.71 -10.56 8.05
CA MET A 126 -1.43 -11.83 8.04
C MET A 126 -2.87 -11.73 7.53
N ALA A 127 -3.44 -10.51 7.46
CA ALA A 127 -4.84 -10.29 7.16
C ALA A 127 -5.25 -10.68 5.73
N GLY A 128 -4.39 -10.44 4.73
CA GLY A 128 -4.66 -10.87 3.36
C GLY A 128 -4.88 -12.38 3.26
N ARG A 129 -3.98 -13.17 3.87
CA ARG A 129 -4.11 -14.62 3.97
C ARG A 129 -5.34 -15.04 4.77
N ALA A 130 -5.62 -14.36 5.87
CA ALA A 130 -6.79 -14.65 6.70
C ALA A 130 -8.09 -14.42 5.93
N ALA A 131 -8.19 -13.35 5.13
CA ALA A 131 -9.33 -13.08 4.27
C ALA A 131 -9.51 -14.14 3.18
N GLU A 132 -8.43 -14.57 2.50
CA GLU A 132 -8.50 -15.66 1.51
C GLU A 132 -9.08 -16.95 2.12
N VAL A 133 -8.53 -17.36 3.27
CA VAL A 133 -8.96 -18.61 3.94
C VAL A 133 -10.40 -18.50 4.46
N LEU A 134 -10.76 -17.35 5.05
CA LEU A 134 -12.10 -17.12 5.58
C LEU A 134 -13.17 -17.16 4.49
N VAL A 135 -12.89 -16.63 3.31
CA VAL A 135 -13.88 -16.45 2.24
C VAL A 135 -13.90 -17.62 1.28
N PHE A 136 -12.72 -18.05 0.83
CA PHE A 136 -12.58 -19.05 -0.23
C PHE A 136 -12.15 -20.42 0.28
N GLN A 137 -11.89 -20.58 1.57
CA GLN A 137 -11.37 -21.81 2.18
C GLN A 137 -10.13 -22.36 1.45
N SER A 138 -9.33 -21.45 0.90
CA SER A 138 -8.16 -21.76 0.08
C SER A 138 -7.07 -20.72 0.36
N ALA A 139 -5.83 -21.15 0.24
CA ALA A 139 -4.65 -20.30 0.37
C ALA A 139 -3.99 -20.15 -1.02
N THR A 140 -3.64 -18.93 -1.40
CA THR A 140 -2.94 -18.67 -2.67
C THR A 140 -1.46 -18.34 -2.44
N SER A 141 -0.68 -18.27 -3.50
CA SER A 141 0.71 -17.79 -3.42
C SER A 141 0.81 -16.26 -3.26
N GLY A 142 -0.31 -15.52 -3.33
CA GLY A 142 -0.34 -14.06 -3.27
C GLY A 142 0.25 -13.50 -1.98
N ALA A 143 -0.03 -14.14 -0.84
CA ALA A 143 0.45 -13.71 0.47
C ALA A 143 1.94 -14.05 0.77
N ALA A 144 2.73 -14.46 -0.23
CA ALA A 144 4.13 -14.89 0.02
C ALA A 144 4.98 -13.76 0.60
N ASN A 145 4.86 -12.56 0.03
CA ASN A 145 5.60 -11.39 0.49
C ASN A 145 5.16 -10.94 1.89
N ASP A 146 3.86 -10.90 2.16
CA ASP A 146 3.34 -10.54 3.49
C ASP A 146 3.85 -11.48 4.58
N ILE A 147 3.90 -12.77 4.30
CA ILE A 147 4.45 -13.79 5.21
C ILE A 147 5.95 -13.55 5.43
N GLU A 148 6.69 -13.20 4.39
CA GLU A 148 8.12 -12.89 4.48
C GLU A 148 8.37 -11.66 5.36
N GLN A 149 7.65 -10.56 5.13
CA GLN A 149 7.74 -9.34 5.92
C GLN A 149 7.33 -9.55 7.39
N ALA A 150 6.21 -10.21 7.62
CA ALA A 150 5.78 -10.56 8.97
C ALA A 150 6.82 -11.39 9.72
N THR A 151 7.43 -12.38 9.03
CA THR A 151 8.49 -13.24 9.60
C THR A 151 9.74 -12.43 9.92
N ALA A 152 10.14 -11.52 9.04
CA ALA A 152 11.31 -10.66 9.26
C ALA A 152 11.13 -9.77 10.48
N ILE A 153 9.96 -9.11 10.63
CA ILE A 153 9.64 -8.28 11.79
C ILE A 153 9.60 -9.11 13.07
N ALA A 154 8.88 -10.24 13.07
CA ALA A 154 8.80 -11.11 14.25
C ALA A 154 10.19 -11.62 14.68
N ARG A 155 11.05 -11.95 13.72
CA ARG A 155 12.42 -12.36 13.99
C ARG A 155 13.25 -11.22 14.59
N ALA A 156 13.15 -9.99 14.06
CA ALA A 156 13.84 -8.83 14.61
C ALA A 156 13.37 -8.50 16.03
N MET A 157 12.07 -8.59 16.31
CA MET A 157 11.53 -8.40 17.67
C MET A 157 12.17 -9.36 18.68
N VAL A 158 12.35 -10.63 18.30
CA VAL A 158 12.90 -11.67 19.16
C VAL A 158 14.41 -11.53 19.29
N THR A 159 15.13 -11.26 18.18
CA THR A 159 16.60 -11.39 18.15
C THR A 159 17.37 -10.09 18.30
N GLN A 160 16.77 -8.96 17.96
CA GLN A 160 17.46 -7.65 17.90
C GLN A 160 16.88 -6.63 18.88
N TYR A 161 15.54 -6.55 19.01
CA TYR A 161 14.91 -5.47 19.78
C TYR A 161 14.65 -5.82 21.24
N GLY A 162 14.93 -7.06 21.68
CA GLY A 162 14.70 -7.49 23.06
C GLY A 162 13.21 -7.46 23.47
N MET A 163 12.31 -7.68 22.52
CA MET A 163 10.86 -7.61 22.73
C MET A 163 10.22 -8.98 23.02
N SER A 164 10.99 -10.04 23.13
CA SER A 164 10.52 -11.37 23.52
C SER A 164 10.52 -11.50 25.05
N ASP A 165 9.40 -11.97 25.61
CA ASP A 165 9.30 -12.25 27.05
C ASP A 165 10.19 -13.43 27.48
N LYS A 166 10.54 -14.31 26.52
CA LYS A 166 11.36 -15.51 26.76
C LYS A 166 12.86 -15.21 26.83
N PHE A 167 13.34 -14.34 25.94
CA PHE A 167 14.76 -14.02 25.83
C PHE A 167 15.13 -12.69 26.48
N GLY A 168 14.14 -11.88 26.83
CA GLY A 168 14.35 -10.58 27.44
C GLY A 168 15.22 -9.67 26.57
N MET A 169 16.19 -9.00 27.19
CA MET A 169 17.08 -8.04 26.51
C MET A 169 18.36 -8.69 25.95
N MET A 170 18.33 -9.96 25.59
CA MET A 170 19.48 -10.63 24.99
C MET A 170 19.55 -10.32 23.49
N CYS A 171 20.69 -9.84 23.02
CA CYS A 171 20.97 -9.71 21.59
C CYS A 171 21.36 -11.10 21.03
N LEU A 172 20.57 -11.61 20.11
CA LEU A 172 20.71 -12.95 19.55
C LEU A 172 21.11 -12.95 18.07
N ALA A 173 21.13 -11.78 17.43
CA ALA A 173 21.58 -11.61 16.06
C ALA A 173 22.30 -10.26 15.89
N THR A 174 23.35 -10.26 15.08
CA THR A 174 24.08 -9.03 14.70
C THR A 174 24.20 -8.94 13.19
N VAL A 175 24.18 -7.73 12.68
CA VAL A 175 24.45 -7.44 11.25
C VAL A 175 25.97 -7.45 11.06
N GLU A 176 26.51 -8.47 10.41
CA GLU A 176 27.96 -8.61 10.21
C GLU A 176 28.52 -7.65 9.15
N ASN A 177 27.73 -7.27 8.16
CA ASN A 177 28.16 -6.39 7.07
C ASN A 177 27.03 -5.46 6.60
N GLN A 178 26.99 -4.27 7.17
CA GLN A 178 25.99 -3.25 6.83
C GLN A 178 26.10 -2.75 5.37
N TYR A 179 27.22 -2.98 4.68
CA TYR A 179 27.49 -2.51 3.32
C TYR A 179 27.30 -3.57 2.23
N LEU A 180 27.31 -4.87 2.56
CA LEU A 180 27.28 -5.96 1.57
C LEU A 180 26.00 -6.79 1.66
N ASP A 181 25.54 -7.07 2.85
CA ASP A 181 24.35 -7.87 3.10
C ASP A 181 23.75 -7.43 4.45
N ASN A 182 22.59 -6.78 4.41
CA ASN A 182 21.92 -6.30 5.62
C ASN A 182 21.27 -7.44 6.43
N ARG A 183 21.67 -8.71 6.18
CA ARG A 183 21.15 -9.86 6.91
C ARG A 183 21.82 -9.99 8.27
N ALA A 184 20.99 -10.10 9.29
CA ALA A 184 21.46 -10.36 10.63
C ALA A 184 21.83 -11.85 10.79
N GLY A 185 23.09 -12.13 11.12
CA GLY A 185 23.55 -13.46 11.48
C GLY A 185 23.22 -13.79 12.93
N LEU A 186 22.74 -15.03 13.21
CA LEU A 186 22.51 -15.49 14.58
C LEU A 186 23.85 -15.70 15.31
N ILE A 187 23.94 -15.20 16.55
CA ILE A 187 25.12 -15.32 17.44
C ILE A 187 24.80 -16.18 18.66
N CYS A 188 23.98 -17.21 18.50
CA CYS A 188 23.54 -18.09 19.57
C CYS A 188 23.76 -19.57 19.21
N GLY A 189 23.70 -20.46 20.20
CA GLY A 189 23.78 -21.90 19.98
C GLY A 189 22.53 -22.48 19.31
N GLU A 190 22.66 -23.69 18.74
CA GLU A 190 21.59 -24.37 17.98
C GLU A 190 20.30 -24.55 18.79
N ASP A 191 20.38 -24.88 20.07
CA ASP A 191 19.19 -25.00 20.93
C ASP A 191 18.45 -23.67 21.10
N THR A 192 19.19 -22.58 21.17
CA THR A 192 18.59 -21.21 21.23
C THR A 192 17.99 -20.85 19.91
N ALA A 193 18.63 -21.13 18.78
CA ALA A 193 18.12 -20.91 17.45
C ALA A 193 16.77 -21.63 17.24
N ALA A 194 16.68 -22.92 17.63
CA ALA A 194 15.43 -23.66 17.58
C ALA A 194 14.32 -23.08 18.47
N GLN A 195 14.68 -22.43 19.57
CA GLN A 195 13.74 -21.76 20.45
C GLN A 195 13.29 -20.40 19.87
N ILE A 196 14.18 -19.67 19.16
CA ILE A 196 13.84 -18.46 18.40
C ILE A 196 12.79 -18.79 17.34
N ASP A 197 13.00 -19.85 16.55
CA ASP A 197 12.04 -20.24 15.51
C ASP A 197 10.66 -20.59 16.08
N LYS A 198 10.59 -21.23 17.25
CA LYS A 198 9.32 -21.50 17.94
C LYS A 198 8.62 -20.23 18.41
N GLU A 199 9.39 -19.25 18.91
CA GLU A 199 8.85 -17.97 19.37
C GLU A 199 8.33 -17.14 18.19
N VAL A 200 9.10 -17.05 17.09
CA VAL A 200 8.69 -16.39 15.86
C VAL A 200 7.40 -17.02 15.32
N LEU A 201 7.34 -18.35 15.26
CA LEU A 201 6.12 -19.04 14.82
C LEU A 201 4.93 -18.76 15.73
N ALA A 202 5.14 -18.67 17.04
CA ALA A 202 4.07 -18.34 17.99
C ALA A 202 3.52 -16.92 17.77
N ILE A 203 4.41 -15.95 17.51
CA ILE A 203 4.01 -14.56 17.18
C ILE A 203 3.19 -14.52 15.89
N ILE A 204 3.66 -15.20 14.84
CA ILE A 204 2.95 -15.25 13.54
C ILE A 204 1.56 -15.90 13.67
N ASN A 205 1.48 -17.03 14.36
CA ASN A 205 0.21 -17.73 14.57
C ASN A 205 -0.77 -16.86 15.38
N HIS A 206 -0.29 -16.21 16.44
CA HIS A 206 -1.14 -15.30 17.22
C HIS A 206 -1.66 -14.14 16.39
N ALA A 207 -0.81 -13.52 15.57
CA ALA A 207 -1.20 -12.46 14.66
C ALA A 207 -2.20 -12.92 13.60
N TYR A 208 -2.02 -14.13 13.04
CA TYR A 208 -2.96 -14.73 12.11
C TYR A 208 -4.32 -15.01 12.76
N ASP A 209 -4.32 -15.58 13.96
CA ASP A 209 -5.55 -15.88 14.70
C ASP A 209 -6.31 -14.59 15.05
N GLU A 210 -5.60 -13.52 15.40
CA GLU A 210 -6.20 -12.21 15.66
C GLU A 210 -6.77 -11.59 14.39
N ALA A 211 -6.05 -11.63 13.25
CA ALA A 211 -6.56 -11.18 11.97
C ALA A 211 -7.82 -11.95 11.57
N MET A 212 -7.81 -13.27 11.72
CA MET A 212 -8.96 -14.14 11.45
C MET A 212 -10.15 -13.78 12.33
N ARG A 213 -9.94 -13.53 13.62
CA ARG A 213 -10.98 -13.11 14.57
C ARG A 213 -11.60 -11.78 14.14
N LEU A 214 -10.77 -10.77 13.87
CA LEU A 214 -11.22 -9.44 13.45
C LEU A 214 -12.05 -9.49 12.16
N LEU A 215 -11.60 -10.24 11.16
CA LEU A 215 -12.31 -10.38 9.89
C LEU A 215 -13.60 -11.20 10.04
N THR A 216 -13.61 -12.23 10.88
CA THR A 216 -14.81 -13.04 11.13
C THR A 216 -15.90 -12.23 11.82
N GLU A 217 -15.55 -11.44 12.83
CA GLU A 217 -16.48 -10.56 13.55
C GLU A 217 -17.04 -9.44 12.65
N ASN A 218 -16.35 -9.10 11.56
CA ASN A 218 -16.72 -8.02 10.65
C ASN A 218 -16.98 -8.53 9.21
N ARG A 219 -17.42 -9.78 9.06
CA ARG A 219 -17.56 -10.44 7.78
C ARG A 219 -18.45 -9.70 6.77
N GLU A 220 -19.58 -9.17 7.21
CA GLU A 220 -20.50 -8.42 6.33
C GLU A 220 -19.87 -7.15 5.78
N VAL A 221 -19.06 -6.46 6.59
CA VAL A 221 -18.33 -5.27 6.17
C VAL A 221 -17.24 -5.64 5.16
N LEU A 222 -16.51 -6.74 5.42
CA LEU A 222 -15.51 -7.29 4.49
C LEU A 222 -16.11 -7.59 3.12
N ASP A 223 -17.22 -8.32 3.10
CA ASP A 223 -17.90 -8.71 1.85
C ASP A 223 -18.34 -7.47 1.06
N HIS A 224 -18.93 -6.47 1.72
CA HIS A 224 -19.42 -5.26 1.06
C HIS A 224 -18.27 -4.41 0.46
N ILE A 225 -17.21 -4.18 1.22
CA ILE A 225 -16.08 -3.38 0.73
C ILE A 225 -15.30 -4.13 -0.37
N ALA A 226 -15.15 -5.46 -0.25
CA ALA A 226 -14.48 -6.25 -1.27
C ALA A 226 -15.26 -6.29 -2.60
N GLU A 227 -16.59 -6.33 -2.56
CA GLU A 227 -17.43 -6.21 -3.75
C GLU A 227 -17.33 -4.81 -4.36
N TYR A 228 -17.34 -3.76 -3.54
CA TYR A 228 -17.15 -2.39 -4.00
C TYR A 228 -15.78 -2.20 -4.67
N LEU A 229 -14.71 -2.71 -4.07
CA LEU A 229 -13.35 -2.67 -4.67
C LEU A 229 -13.28 -3.49 -5.97
N TYR A 230 -13.95 -4.64 -6.02
CA TYR A 230 -14.01 -5.46 -7.24
C TYR A 230 -14.63 -4.72 -8.42
N GLU A 231 -15.67 -3.89 -8.18
CA GLU A 231 -16.36 -3.12 -9.20
C GLU A 231 -15.57 -1.87 -9.63
N HIS A 232 -14.94 -1.16 -8.69
CA HIS A 232 -14.27 0.13 -8.92
C HIS A 232 -12.76 0.01 -9.18
N GLU A 233 -12.16 -1.18 -8.93
CA GLU A 233 -10.73 -1.50 -9.09
C GLU A 233 -9.78 -0.72 -8.17
N THR A 234 -10.12 0.49 -7.78
CA THR A 234 -9.34 1.35 -6.89
C THR A 234 -10.28 2.18 -6.03
N ILE A 235 -9.98 2.25 -4.73
CA ILE A 235 -10.68 3.11 -3.77
C ILE A 235 -9.68 3.90 -2.94
N THR A 236 -10.02 5.15 -2.65
CA THR A 236 -9.22 6.02 -1.78
C THR A 236 -9.42 5.65 -0.31
N GLY A 237 -8.45 6.02 0.55
CA GLY A 237 -8.57 5.79 1.99
C GLY A 237 -9.80 6.47 2.60
N LYS A 238 -10.20 7.64 2.11
CA LYS A 238 -11.42 8.33 2.56
C LYS A 238 -12.69 7.58 2.17
N GLU A 239 -12.79 7.12 0.92
CA GLU A 239 -13.94 6.32 0.48
C GLU A 239 -14.03 5.02 1.28
N PHE A 240 -12.90 4.35 1.47
CA PHE A 240 -12.82 3.15 2.32
C PHE A 240 -13.32 3.45 3.74
N MET A 241 -12.79 4.47 4.40
CA MET A 241 -13.17 4.84 5.77
C MET A 241 -14.62 5.30 5.86
N LYS A 242 -15.15 5.99 4.86
CA LYS A 242 -16.56 6.38 4.79
C LYS A 242 -17.46 5.16 4.76
N ILE A 243 -17.24 4.23 3.81
CA ILE A 243 -18.01 2.98 3.70
C ILE A 243 -17.89 2.16 4.99
N PHE A 244 -16.67 2.03 5.53
CA PHE A 244 -16.40 1.32 6.77
C PHE A 244 -17.18 1.88 7.96
N ARG A 245 -17.16 3.22 8.15
CA ARG A 245 -17.88 3.90 9.24
C ARG A 245 -19.39 3.79 9.08
N GLU A 246 -19.91 3.98 7.87
CA GLU A 246 -21.35 3.83 7.58
C GLU A 246 -21.85 2.43 7.95
N LEU A 247 -21.15 1.37 7.54
CA LEU A 247 -21.52 -0.01 7.84
C LEU A 247 -21.37 -0.38 9.32
N LYS A 248 -20.43 0.26 10.02
CA LYS A 248 -20.20 0.06 11.47
C LYS A 248 -21.08 0.97 12.33
N GLY A 249 -21.81 1.92 11.76
CA GLY A 249 -22.56 2.94 12.50
C GLY A 249 -21.69 3.89 13.32
N ILE A 250 -20.45 4.15 12.89
CA ILE A 250 -19.50 5.04 13.54
C ILE A 250 -19.70 6.45 12.95
N PRO A 251 -19.95 7.50 13.75
CA PRO A 251 -20.10 8.85 13.23
C PRO A 251 -18.80 9.35 12.56
N GLU A 252 -18.95 10.18 11.53
CA GLU A 252 -17.80 10.86 10.92
C GLU A 252 -17.18 11.84 11.94
N PRO A 253 -15.85 11.87 12.06
CA PRO A 253 -15.18 12.87 12.88
C PRO A 253 -15.33 14.27 12.27
N GLU A 254 -15.68 15.25 13.07
CA GLU A 254 -15.93 16.64 12.63
C GLU A 254 -14.69 17.30 12.00
N ASP A 255 -13.48 16.84 12.32
CA ASP A 255 -12.20 17.44 11.90
C ASP A 255 -11.61 16.86 10.59
N GLU A 256 -12.09 15.71 10.10
CA GLU A 256 -11.55 15.08 8.86
C GLU A 256 -12.17 15.65 7.56
N ALA A 257 -13.27 16.38 7.65
CA ALA A 257 -13.97 16.92 6.49
C ALA A 257 -13.15 17.97 5.70
N GLU A 258 -12.10 18.55 6.29
CA GLU A 258 -11.30 19.63 5.67
C GLU A 258 -9.91 19.25 5.17
N LYS A 259 -9.36 18.10 5.58
CA LYS A 259 -8.01 17.68 5.14
C LYS A 259 -8.10 16.73 3.96
N LYS A 260 -7.79 17.23 2.76
CA LYS A 260 -7.62 16.38 1.58
C LYS A 260 -6.38 15.51 1.74
N THR A 261 -6.52 14.19 1.50
CA THR A 261 -5.37 13.29 1.50
C THR A 261 -4.43 13.62 0.34
N PHE A 262 -3.17 13.18 0.45
CA PHE A 262 -2.17 13.30 -0.59
C PHE A 262 -2.67 12.77 -1.96
N PHE A 263 -3.39 11.64 -1.96
CA PHE A 263 -3.92 11.04 -3.19
C PHE A 263 -5.12 11.79 -3.78
N GLU A 264 -5.99 12.35 -2.97
CA GLU A 264 -7.11 13.19 -3.46
C GLU A 264 -6.62 14.47 -4.12
N GLN A 265 -5.58 15.09 -3.55
CA GLN A 265 -4.90 16.22 -4.18
C GLN A 265 -4.29 15.84 -5.54
N ALA A 266 -3.80 14.58 -5.67
CA ALA A 266 -3.27 14.06 -6.91
C ALA A 266 -4.36 13.83 -7.96
N GLU A 267 -5.47 13.23 -7.57
CA GLU A 267 -6.61 12.99 -8.48
C GLU A 267 -7.24 14.30 -8.96
N GLU A 268 -7.42 15.28 -8.07
CA GLU A 268 -7.87 16.60 -8.45
C GLU A 268 -6.90 17.26 -9.44
N ALA A 269 -5.60 17.21 -9.16
CA ALA A 269 -4.60 17.77 -10.07
C ALA A 269 -4.58 17.05 -11.44
N ARG A 270 -4.92 15.75 -11.50
CA ARG A 270 -5.09 15.01 -12.76
C ARG A 270 -6.35 15.47 -13.51
N GLN A 271 -7.48 15.62 -12.81
CA GLN A 271 -8.74 16.07 -13.40
C GLN A 271 -8.63 17.50 -13.95
N GLU A 272 -8.02 18.42 -13.20
CA GLU A 272 -7.77 19.79 -13.68
C GLU A 272 -6.89 19.83 -14.94
N LEU A 273 -5.92 18.91 -15.06
CA LEU A 273 -5.08 18.80 -16.24
C LEU A 273 -5.82 18.22 -17.46
N GLU A 274 -6.72 17.26 -17.25
CA GLU A 274 -7.54 16.69 -18.32
C GLU A 274 -8.58 17.72 -18.81
N GLU A 275 -9.23 18.44 -17.90
CA GLU A 275 -10.14 19.53 -18.25
C GLU A 275 -9.43 20.69 -18.95
N GLY A 276 -8.23 21.04 -18.51
CA GLY A 276 -7.39 22.04 -19.17
C GLY A 276 -6.92 21.63 -20.57
N LYS A 277 -6.68 20.35 -20.82
CA LYS A 277 -6.35 19.83 -22.15
C LYS A 277 -7.55 19.87 -23.08
N THR A 278 -8.72 19.44 -22.61
CA THR A 278 -9.95 19.46 -23.41
C THR A 278 -10.36 20.90 -23.75
N ALA A 279 -10.18 21.86 -22.84
CA ALA A 279 -10.44 23.28 -23.12
C ALA A 279 -9.45 23.87 -24.12
N ALA A 280 -8.16 23.53 -24.03
CA ALA A 280 -7.12 23.99 -24.96
C ALA A 280 -7.27 23.37 -26.38
N GLU A 281 -7.69 22.11 -26.45
CA GLU A 281 -7.99 21.41 -27.71
C GLU A 281 -9.24 22.00 -28.38
N SER A 282 -10.27 22.34 -27.60
CA SER A 282 -11.47 23.00 -28.11
C SER A 282 -11.17 24.41 -28.65
N GLN A 283 -10.38 25.21 -27.96
CA GLN A 283 -9.95 26.53 -28.43
C GLN A 283 -9.09 26.47 -29.68
N ASN A 284 -8.18 25.46 -29.78
CA ASN A 284 -7.37 25.27 -31.00
C ASN A 284 -8.23 24.85 -32.20
N MET A 285 -9.30 24.08 -31.97
CA MET A 285 -10.21 23.65 -33.02
C MET A 285 -11.07 24.80 -33.52
N ASP A 286 -11.52 25.66 -32.62
CA ASP A 286 -12.28 26.89 -32.98
C ASP A 286 -11.41 27.91 -33.74
N ASP A 287 -10.13 28.07 -33.33
CA ASP A 287 -9.18 28.94 -34.05
C ASP A 287 -8.83 28.40 -35.45
N VAL A 288 -8.75 27.09 -35.63
CA VAL A 288 -8.53 26.45 -36.95
C VAL A 288 -9.77 26.57 -37.83
N LEU A 289 -10.97 26.45 -37.26
CA LEU A 289 -12.25 26.66 -38.00
C LEU A 289 -12.41 28.11 -38.42
N LEU A 290 -12.09 29.09 -37.56
CA LEU A 290 -12.15 30.51 -37.86
C LEU A 290 -11.14 30.93 -38.95
N ARG A 291 -9.95 30.37 -38.99
CA ARG A 291 -8.97 30.62 -40.08
C ARG A 291 -9.45 30.05 -41.41
N ASN A 292 -10.00 28.82 -41.42
CA ASN A 292 -10.53 28.21 -42.64
C ASN A 292 -11.76 28.91 -43.21
N THR A 293 -12.55 29.63 -42.40
CA THR A 293 -13.70 30.42 -42.87
C THR A 293 -13.26 31.76 -43.47
N GLN A 294 -12.18 32.36 -42.96
CA GLN A 294 -11.65 33.63 -43.54
C GLN A 294 -10.95 33.42 -44.88
N ASP A 295 -10.27 32.26 -45.11
CA ASP A 295 -9.65 31.97 -46.40
C ASP A 295 -10.66 31.63 -47.52
N HIS A 296 -11.92 31.36 -47.18
CA HIS A 296 -13.01 31.13 -48.15
C HIS A 296 -13.79 32.41 -48.57
N GLU A 297 -13.66 33.51 -47.82
CA GLU A 297 -14.29 34.79 -48.15
C GLU A 297 -13.40 35.70 -49.02
N GLU A 298 -12.11 35.38 -49.19
CA GLU A 298 -11.16 36.14 -50.04
C GLU A 298 -10.91 35.54 -51.43
N GLN A 299 -11.67 34.54 -51.87
CA GLN A 299 -11.67 33.99 -53.25
C GLN A 299 -13.02 34.31 -53.95
#